data_cf05d233dbc22ef4312869e163b20dfd
#
_entry.id   cf05d233dbc22ef4312869e163b20dfd
#
_cell.length_a   1.000
_cell.length_b   1.000
_cell.length_c   1.000
_cell.angle_alpha   90.00
_cell.angle_beta   90.00
_cell.angle_gamma   90.00
#
_symmetry.space_group_name_H-M   'P 1'
#
loop_
_entity.id
_entity.type
_entity.pdbx_description
1 polymer ?
#
loop_
_entity_poly.entity_id
_entity_poly.type
_entity_poly.pdbx_seq_one_letter_code
_entity_poly.pdbx_strand_id
1 'polypeptide(L)'
;MVSARASALEIVQLEVGLLQNFCEVIGCPRTGEAALVDPAFEVDRLLREATRRGWRVTTIFLTHTHDDHVAGLDEAAALTGARVLCHPLELAAARGHAPASRVAAVADGAWTAIGAGAVQAIFAPGHTPGCVCWYVAEPAALITGDVLFVGSCGSASDPRAMLDTLQRRLGALPEHTRVYPGHDYGKTPTSTLAWEFAHSPALRADTLAAFCAYKRVPVPR
;
A
#
# COMPACT_ATOMS: atom_id res chain seq x y z
N MET A 1 18.29 -29.44 11.00
CA MET A 1 18.41 -28.08 10.45
C MET A 1 17.17 -27.83 9.62
N VAL A 2 16.23 -27.00 10.11
CA VAL A 2 15.05 -26.59 9.32
C VAL A 2 15.58 -25.59 8.32
N SER A 3 15.63 -25.96 7.02
CA SER A 3 15.90 -25.02 5.93
C SER A 3 14.87 -23.91 6.01
N ALA A 4 15.31 -22.68 6.27
CA ALA A 4 14.43 -21.50 6.16
C ALA A 4 13.86 -21.54 4.74
N ARG A 5 12.55 -21.75 4.61
CA ARG A 5 11.87 -21.61 3.31
C ARG A 5 12.09 -20.18 2.88
N ALA A 6 12.75 -20.00 1.75
CA ALA A 6 12.85 -18.67 1.14
C ALA A 6 11.43 -18.10 0.99
N SER A 7 11.26 -16.83 1.35
CA SER A 7 9.98 -16.13 1.19
C SER A 7 9.46 -16.29 -0.24
N ALA A 8 8.16 -16.54 -0.38
CA ALA A 8 7.54 -16.68 -1.71
C ALA A 8 7.58 -15.37 -2.49
N LEU A 9 7.60 -14.22 -1.80
CA LEU A 9 7.66 -12.88 -2.39
C LEU A 9 8.78 -12.05 -1.75
N GLU A 10 9.37 -11.18 -2.54
CA GLU A 10 10.29 -10.12 -2.11
C GLU A 10 9.66 -8.75 -2.39
N ILE A 11 9.96 -7.78 -1.54
CA ILE A 11 9.47 -6.40 -1.67
C ILE A 11 10.68 -5.47 -1.79
N VAL A 12 10.63 -4.63 -2.81
CA VAL A 12 11.61 -3.55 -3.04
C VAL A 12 10.85 -2.24 -2.98
N GLN A 13 11.23 -1.38 -2.04
CA GLN A 13 10.71 -0.04 -1.90
C GLN A 13 11.65 0.95 -2.56
N LEU A 14 11.12 1.87 -3.37
CA LEU A 14 11.87 2.94 -4.02
C LEU A 14 11.22 4.28 -3.71
N GLU A 15 12.02 5.21 -3.20
CA GLU A 15 11.62 6.61 -3.07
C GLU A 15 11.66 7.27 -4.45
N VAL A 16 10.58 7.95 -4.83
CA VAL A 16 10.40 8.61 -6.13
C VAL A 16 9.76 9.98 -5.98
N GLY A 17 10.00 10.85 -6.96
CA GLY A 17 9.37 12.17 -7.03
C GLY A 17 9.76 13.14 -5.93
N LEU A 18 9.19 14.35 -6.01
CA LEU A 18 9.52 15.46 -5.09
C LEU A 18 8.75 15.42 -3.77
N LEU A 19 7.68 14.63 -3.69
CA LEU A 19 6.88 14.46 -2.49
C LEU A 19 7.34 13.28 -1.63
N GLN A 20 8.53 12.71 -1.95
CA GLN A 20 9.12 11.57 -1.23
C GLN A 20 8.17 10.36 -1.21
N ASN A 21 7.48 10.11 -2.34
CA ASN A 21 6.61 8.94 -2.47
C ASN A 21 7.43 7.65 -2.42
N PHE A 22 6.90 6.65 -1.78
CA PHE A 22 7.37 5.28 -1.93
C PHE A 22 6.50 4.52 -2.93
N CYS A 23 7.17 3.83 -3.85
CA CYS A 23 6.56 2.84 -4.73
C CYS A 23 7.19 1.49 -4.45
N GLU A 24 6.38 0.43 -4.41
CA GLU A 24 6.90 -0.92 -4.18
C GLU A 24 6.85 -1.78 -5.45
N VAL A 25 7.89 -2.61 -5.58
CA VAL A 25 7.91 -3.74 -6.51
C VAL A 25 7.83 -5.01 -5.69
N ILE A 26 6.74 -5.75 -5.81
CA ILE A 26 6.52 -7.04 -5.15
C ILE A 26 6.80 -8.13 -6.17
N GLY A 27 7.86 -8.89 -6.00
CA GLY A 27 8.27 -9.91 -6.98
C GLY A 27 8.34 -11.32 -6.41
N CYS A 28 8.05 -12.30 -7.24
CA CYS A 28 8.26 -13.72 -6.95
C CYS A 28 9.55 -14.20 -7.60
N PRO A 29 10.65 -14.41 -6.85
CA PRO A 29 11.93 -14.85 -7.45
C PRO A 29 11.83 -16.19 -8.15
N ARG A 30 10.90 -17.05 -7.73
CA ARG A 30 10.73 -18.39 -8.29
C ARG A 30 10.11 -18.40 -9.69
N THR A 31 9.18 -17.47 -9.97
CA THR A 31 8.43 -17.44 -11.24
C THR A 31 8.78 -16.25 -12.12
N GLY A 32 9.44 -15.25 -11.56
CA GLY A 32 9.69 -13.98 -12.24
C GLY A 32 8.44 -13.10 -12.41
N GLU A 33 7.31 -13.44 -11.77
CA GLU A 33 6.12 -12.60 -11.80
C GLU A 33 6.18 -11.53 -10.72
N ALA A 34 5.72 -10.31 -11.04
CA ALA A 34 5.74 -9.19 -10.11
C ALA A 34 4.51 -8.28 -10.22
N ALA A 35 4.34 -7.46 -9.18
CA ALA A 35 3.41 -6.35 -9.14
C ALA A 35 4.12 -5.05 -8.79
N LEU A 36 3.58 -3.91 -9.25
CA LEU A 36 3.87 -2.57 -8.73
C LEU A 36 2.77 -2.15 -7.76
N VAL A 37 3.13 -1.32 -6.78
CA VAL A 37 2.16 -0.61 -5.93
C VAL A 37 2.36 0.88 -6.15
N ASP A 38 1.27 1.59 -6.41
CA ASP A 38 1.20 3.05 -6.60
C ASP A 38 2.33 3.58 -7.50
N PRO A 39 2.33 3.29 -8.81
CA PRO A 39 3.36 3.79 -9.72
C PRO A 39 3.23 5.31 -9.93
N ALA A 40 3.74 6.06 -8.96
CA ALA A 40 3.59 7.52 -8.88
C ALA A 40 4.45 8.25 -9.92
N PHE A 41 5.76 8.06 -9.83
CA PHE A 41 6.75 8.75 -10.66
C PHE A 41 7.86 7.79 -11.06
N GLU A 42 8.74 8.22 -11.99
CA GLU A 42 9.95 7.48 -12.37
C GLU A 42 9.67 6.01 -12.74
N VAL A 43 8.60 5.76 -13.51
CA VAL A 43 8.14 4.42 -13.90
C VAL A 43 9.26 3.59 -14.52
N ASP A 44 10.09 4.22 -15.36
CA ASP A 44 11.25 3.59 -15.98
C ASP A 44 12.25 3.03 -14.92
N ARG A 45 12.42 3.72 -13.78
CA ARG A 45 13.28 3.26 -12.68
C ARG A 45 12.66 2.05 -11.97
N LEU A 46 11.33 2.07 -11.73
CA LEU A 46 10.62 0.94 -11.16
C LEU A 46 10.73 -0.31 -12.04
N LEU A 47 10.52 -0.15 -13.35
CA LEU A 47 10.60 -1.24 -14.32
C LEU A 47 12.03 -1.75 -14.52
N ARG A 48 13.04 -0.87 -14.49
CA ARG A 48 14.46 -1.30 -14.49
C ARG A 48 14.78 -2.15 -13.27
N GLU A 49 14.31 -1.77 -12.08
CA GLU A 49 14.54 -2.56 -10.87
C GLU A 49 13.89 -3.95 -10.95
N ALA A 50 12.65 -4.03 -11.45
CA ALA A 50 11.99 -5.30 -11.70
C ALA A 50 12.79 -6.15 -12.71
N THR A 51 13.20 -5.56 -13.84
CA THR A 51 13.96 -6.25 -14.90
C THR A 51 15.33 -6.74 -14.39
N ARG A 52 16.04 -5.94 -13.60
CA ARG A 52 17.34 -6.32 -13.01
C ARG A 52 17.22 -7.57 -12.13
N ARG A 53 16.06 -7.83 -11.54
CA ARG A 53 15.75 -9.01 -10.74
C ARG A 53 15.20 -10.17 -11.56
N GLY A 54 15.03 -10.00 -12.86
CA GLY A 54 14.38 -10.98 -13.74
C GLY A 54 12.88 -11.04 -13.54
N TRP A 55 12.25 -9.97 -13.09
CA TRP A 55 10.83 -9.90 -12.82
C TRP A 55 10.05 -9.20 -13.94
N ARG A 56 8.87 -9.71 -14.23
CA ARG A 56 7.91 -9.17 -15.19
C ARG A 56 6.65 -8.71 -14.44
N VAL A 57 6.34 -7.44 -14.54
CA VAL A 57 5.16 -6.85 -13.93
C VAL A 57 3.89 -7.29 -14.68
N THR A 58 2.96 -7.91 -13.96
CA THR A 58 1.66 -8.40 -14.48
C THR A 58 0.47 -7.77 -13.80
N THR A 59 0.69 -7.14 -12.65
CA THR A 59 -0.35 -6.52 -11.82
C THR A 59 0.15 -5.17 -11.30
N ILE A 60 -0.74 -4.21 -11.20
CA ILE A 60 -0.54 -2.94 -10.50
C ILE A 60 -1.60 -2.87 -9.41
N PHE A 61 -1.19 -2.64 -8.19
CA PHE A 61 -2.05 -2.41 -7.05
C PHE A 61 -2.11 -0.91 -6.75
N LEU A 62 -3.29 -0.37 -6.51
CA LEU A 62 -3.45 1.00 -6.02
C LEU A 62 -3.91 0.98 -4.57
N THR A 63 -3.25 1.73 -3.72
CA THR A 63 -3.72 1.97 -2.35
C THR A 63 -4.90 2.93 -2.37
N HIS A 64 -4.82 3.99 -3.17
CA HIS A 64 -5.85 4.98 -3.44
C HIS A 64 -5.52 5.75 -4.74
N THR A 65 -6.27 6.80 -5.07
CA THR A 65 -6.13 7.51 -6.36
C THR A 65 -5.84 9.00 -6.23
N HIS A 66 -5.10 9.43 -5.19
CA HIS A 66 -4.53 10.78 -5.22
C HIS A 66 -3.49 10.89 -6.33
N ASP A 67 -3.40 12.07 -6.94
CA ASP A 67 -2.60 12.32 -8.13
C ASP A 67 -1.14 11.87 -7.99
N ASP A 68 -0.56 12.07 -6.82
CA ASP A 68 0.83 11.68 -6.52
C ASP A 68 1.05 10.17 -6.31
N HIS A 69 -0.02 9.36 -6.29
CA HIS A 69 0.06 7.89 -6.29
C HIS A 69 -0.22 7.27 -7.65
N VAL A 70 -0.86 8.02 -8.55
CA VAL A 70 -1.28 7.52 -9.88
C VAL A 70 -0.67 8.27 -11.05
N ALA A 71 0.23 9.24 -10.81
CA ALA A 71 0.80 10.09 -11.87
C ALA A 71 1.50 9.28 -12.98
N GLY A 72 2.14 8.16 -12.66
CA GLY A 72 2.78 7.26 -13.62
C GLY A 72 1.93 6.05 -14.04
N LEU A 73 0.67 5.97 -13.60
CA LEU A 73 -0.15 4.78 -13.80
C LEU A 73 -0.40 4.46 -15.27
N ASP A 74 -0.69 5.47 -16.10
CA ASP A 74 -0.92 5.28 -17.54
C ASP A 74 0.34 4.72 -18.22
N GLU A 75 1.49 5.33 -17.95
CA GLU A 75 2.79 4.86 -18.45
C GLU A 75 3.08 3.41 -18.00
N ALA A 76 2.92 3.12 -16.70
CA ALA A 76 3.17 1.79 -16.16
C ALA A 76 2.24 0.74 -16.78
N ALA A 77 0.95 1.04 -16.92
CA ALA A 77 -0.03 0.15 -17.54
C ALA A 77 0.24 -0.06 -19.04
N ALA A 78 0.64 1.00 -19.76
CA ALA A 78 0.97 0.93 -21.18
C ALA A 78 2.23 0.07 -21.43
N LEU A 79 3.30 0.30 -20.68
CA LEU A 79 4.58 -0.40 -20.86
C LEU A 79 4.52 -1.88 -20.45
N THR A 80 3.74 -2.21 -19.41
CA THR A 80 3.71 -3.59 -18.86
C THR A 80 2.58 -4.44 -19.40
N GLY A 81 1.49 -3.81 -19.83
CA GLY A 81 0.24 -4.50 -20.10
C GLY A 81 -0.45 -5.05 -18.85
N ALA A 82 0.00 -4.67 -17.66
CA ALA A 82 -0.50 -5.15 -16.38
C ALA A 82 -1.98 -4.79 -16.15
N ARG A 83 -2.69 -5.65 -15.41
CA ARG A 83 -4.00 -5.31 -14.85
C ARG A 83 -3.83 -4.38 -13.65
N VAL A 84 -4.76 -3.47 -13.46
CA VAL A 84 -4.79 -2.53 -12.33
C VAL A 84 -5.89 -2.94 -11.38
N LEU A 85 -5.58 -3.08 -10.09
CA LEU A 85 -6.54 -3.45 -9.04
C LEU A 85 -6.64 -2.33 -8.01
N CYS A 86 -7.87 -1.91 -7.74
CA CYS A 86 -8.19 -0.90 -6.73
C CYS A 86 -9.53 -1.21 -6.05
N HIS A 87 -9.87 -0.45 -5.01
CA HIS A 87 -11.19 -0.55 -4.39
C HIS A 87 -12.30 -0.07 -5.37
N PRO A 88 -13.54 -0.61 -5.29
CA PRO A 88 -14.67 -0.14 -6.12
C PRO A 88 -14.89 1.37 -6.10
N LEU A 89 -14.68 2.04 -4.96
CA LEU A 89 -14.84 3.50 -4.83
C LEU A 89 -13.75 4.31 -5.54
N GLU A 90 -12.62 3.69 -5.87
CA GLU A 90 -11.50 4.31 -6.60
C GLU A 90 -11.56 4.04 -8.13
N LEU A 91 -12.47 3.17 -8.60
CA LEU A 91 -12.54 2.75 -10.00
C LEU A 91 -12.69 3.91 -11.00
N ALA A 92 -13.52 4.89 -10.66
CA ALA A 92 -13.80 5.99 -11.58
C ALA A 92 -12.53 6.84 -11.79
N ALA A 93 -11.84 7.18 -10.73
CA ALA A 93 -10.58 7.92 -10.77
C ALA A 93 -9.47 7.09 -11.43
N ALA A 94 -9.28 5.83 -11.04
CA ALA A 94 -8.26 4.96 -11.62
C ALA A 94 -8.42 4.79 -13.14
N ARG A 95 -9.65 4.75 -13.66
CA ARG A 95 -9.95 4.70 -15.11
C ARG A 95 -9.65 6.00 -15.84
N GLY A 96 -9.46 7.10 -15.13
CA GLY A 96 -8.94 8.35 -15.68
C GLY A 96 -7.44 8.34 -15.91
N HIS A 97 -6.72 7.41 -15.26
CA HIS A 97 -5.26 7.30 -15.27
C HIS A 97 -4.75 5.98 -15.90
N ALA A 98 -5.62 5.12 -16.42
CA ALA A 98 -5.22 3.89 -17.11
C ALA A 98 -6.35 3.42 -18.04
N PRO A 99 -6.04 2.58 -19.07
CA PRO A 99 -7.06 2.02 -19.94
C PRO A 99 -8.15 1.30 -19.14
N ALA A 100 -9.40 1.73 -19.24
CA ALA A 100 -10.53 1.25 -18.44
C ALA A 100 -10.70 -0.28 -18.47
N SER A 101 -10.34 -0.93 -19.58
CA SER A 101 -10.36 -2.38 -19.74
C SER A 101 -9.35 -3.13 -18.87
N ARG A 102 -8.34 -2.45 -18.34
CA ARG A 102 -7.33 -3.02 -17.46
C ARG A 102 -7.61 -2.80 -15.97
N VAL A 103 -8.51 -1.86 -15.64
CA VAL A 103 -8.83 -1.48 -14.26
C VAL A 103 -10.01 -2.30 -13.75
N ALA A 104 -9.77 -3.05 -12.68
CA ALA A 104 -10.77 -3.89 -12.03
C ALA A 104 -10.85 -3.63 -10.53
N ALA A 105 -12.05 -3.84 -9.99
CA ALA A 105 -12.27 -3.78 -8.55
C ALA A 105 -11.73 -5.03 -7.86
N VAL A 106 -11.24 -4.84 -6.63
CA VAL A 106 -10.92 -5.92 -5.69
C VAL A 106 -11.86 -5.85 -4.49
N ALA A 107 -12.28 -7.01 -3.99
CA ALA A 107 -13.07 -7.11 -2.76
C ALA A 107 -12.16 -7.09 -1.52
N ASP A 108 -12.70 -6.60 -0.40
CA ASP A 108 -12.04 -6.71 0.91
C ASP A 108 -11.73 -8.17 1.25
N GLY A 109 -10.53 -8.43 1.73
CA GLY A 109 -10.03 -9.76 2.06
C GLY A 109 -9.63 -10.64 0.87
N ALA A 110 -9.83 -10.18 -0.37
CA ALA A 110 -9.49 -10.96 -1.56
C ALA A 110 -7.97 -11.13 -1.71
N TRP A 111 -7.56 -12.33 -2.13
CA TRP A 111 -6.17 -12.65 -2.43
C TRP A 111 -5.91 -12.59 -3.94
N THR A 112 -4.82 -11.96 -4.32
CA THR A 112 -4.32 -11.90 -5.70
C THR A 112 -3.00 -12.63 -5.79
N ALA A 113 -2.91 -13.64 -6.63
CA ALA A 113 -1.66 -14.39 -6.86
C ALA A 113 -0.62 -13.52 -7.58
N ILE A 114 0.62 -13.59 -7.12
CA ILE A 114 1.83 -13.06 -7.77
C ILE A 114 2.82 -14.24 -7.80
N GLY A 115 2.82 -14.94 -8.89
CA GLY A 115 3.61 -16.17 -9.05
C GLY A 115 3.25 -17.22 -8.00
N ALA A 116 4.20 -17.54 -7.13
CA ALA A 116 4.04 -18.57 -6.10
C ALA A 116 3.52 -18.02 -4.77
N GLY A 117 3.40 -16.71 -4.63
CA GLY A 117 2.84 -16.02 -3.46
C GLY A 117 1.54 -15.34 -3.79
N ALA A 118 1.00 -14.62 -2.81
CA ALA A 118 -0.23 -13.85 -2.98
C ALA A 118 -0.23 -12.61 -2.10
N VAL A 119 -0.99 -11.60 -2.52
CA VAL A 119 -1.19 -10.33 -1.85
C VAL A 119 -2.66 -10.18 -1.53
N GLN A 120 -2.98 -9.85 -0.28
CA GLN A 120 -4.36 -9.65 0.18
C GLN A 120 -4.73 -8.17 0.17
N ALA A 121 -5.91 -7.86 -0.34
CA ALA A 121 -6.50 -6.54 -0.20
C ALA A 121 -7.15 -6.41 1.18
N ILE A 122 -6.77 -5.38 1.93
CA ILE A 122 -7.40 -5.01 3.21
C ILE A 122 -8.02 -3.63 3.01
N PHE A 123 -9.35 -3.56 2.98
CA PHE A 123 -10.06 -2.28 2.91
C PHE A 123 -9.73 -1.40 4.11
N ALA A 124 -9.28 -0.18 3.87
CA ALA A 124 -8.69 0.68 4.88
C ALA A 124 -9.18 2.14 4.76
N PRO A 125 -10.51 2.39 4.86
CA PRO A 125 -11.08 3.71 4.67
C PRO A 125 -10.62 4.71 5.74
N GLY A 126 -10.61 5.99 5.36
CA GLY A 126 -10.36 7.09 6.30
C GLY A 126 -9.50 8.20 5.71
N HIS A 127 -8.42 7.89 4.98
CA HIS A 127 -7.68 8.86 4.18
C HIS A 127 -8.46 9.20 2.91
N THR A 128 -8.80 8.20 2.09
CA THR A 128 -9.90 8.27 1.13
C THR A 128 -10.98 7.24 1.49
N PRO A 129 -12.20 7.34 0.93
CA PRO A 129 -13.24 6.33 1.15
C PRO A 129 -12.88 4.95 0.60
N GLY A 130 -11.97 4.87 -0.37
CA GLY A 130 -11.60 3.65 -1.08
C GLY A 130 -10.18 3.16 -0.82
N CYS A 131 -9.50 3.62 0.24
CA CYS A 131 -8.16 3.13 0.55
C CYS A 131 -8.11 1.62 0.75
N VAL A 132 -7.03 1.01 0.25
CA VAL A 132 -6.67 -0.40 0.44
C VAL A 132 -5.23 -0.47 0.95
N CYS A 133 -5.01 -1.23 2.01
CA CYS A 133 -3.67 -1.70 2.35
C CYS A 133 -3.44 -3.07 1.72
N TRP A 134 -2.22 -3.30 1.21
CA TRP A 134 -1.86 -4.55 0.53
C TRP A 134 -0.99 -5.40 1.45
N TYR A 135 -1.50 -6.54 1.88
CA TYR A 135 -0.84 -7.43 2.84
C TYR A 135 -0.20 -8.63 2.15
N VAL A 136 1.06 -8.88 2.47
CA VAL A 136 1.84 -10.05 2.07
C VAL A 136 2.10 -10.88 3.33
N ALA A 137 1.59 -12.12 3.36
CA ALA A 137 1.72 -12.96 4.54
C ALA A 137 3.16 -13.46 4.77
N GLU A 138 3.90 -13.73 3.69
CA GLU A 138 5.31 -14.16 3.74
C GLU A 138 6.15 -13.44 2.65
N PRO A 139 7.02 -12.48 3.07
CA PRO A 139 7.27 -12.02 4.44
C PRO A 139 6.08 -11.24 4.99
N ALA A 140 5.83 -11.26 6.30
CA ALA A 140 4.76 -10.47 6.88
C ALA A 140 5.00 -8.97 6.63
N ALA A 141 4.32 -8.41 5.64
CA ALA A 141 4.48 -7.04 5.18
C ALA A 141 3.14 -6.40 4.79
N LEU A 142 3.01 -5.11 5.03
CA LEU A 142 1.82 -4.32 4.76
C LEU A 142 2.22 -3.02 4.06
N ILE A 143 1.79 -2.86 2.82
CA ILE A 143 1.91 -1.61 2.08
C ILE A 143 0.68 -0.78 2.41
N THR A 144 0.87 0.36 3.05
CA THR A 144 -0.19 1.13 3.70
C THR A 144 -0.63 2.38 2.93
N GLY A 145 0.11 2.78 1.90
CA GLY A 145 -0.12 4.07 1.28
C GLY A 145 -0.19 5.16 2.34
N ASP A 146 -1.21 6.00 2.26
CA ASP A 146 -1.41 7.13 3.17
C ASP A 146 -2.27 6.81 4.39
N VAL A 147 -2.60 5.54 4.61
CA VAL A 147 -3.33 5.13 5.82
C VAL A 147 -2.42 5.18 7.04
N LEU A 148 -1.18 4.71 6.91
CA LEU A 148 -0.22 4.67 8.03
C LEU A 148 1.18 5.00 7.50
N PHE A 149 1.80 6.04 8.07
CA PHE A 149 3.21 6.38 7.90
C PHE A 149 4.01 5.91 9.11
N VAL A 150 5.32 5.95 9.01
CA VAL A 150 6.18 5.67 10.18
C VAL A 150 6.01 6.78 11.21
N GLY A 151 5.39 6.45 12.34
CA GLY A 151 5.13 7.36 13.47
C GLY A 151 3.95 8.31 13.28
N SER A 152 3.19 8.22 12.18
CA SER A 152 2.05 9.09 11.91
C SER A 152 1.05 8.42 10.94
N CYS A 153 0.04 9.14 10.52
CA CYS A 153 -0.88 8.71 9.45
C CYS A 153 -1.22 9.88 8.53
N GLY A 154 -1.70 9.59 7.33
CA GLY A 154 -2.15 10.57 6.35
C GLY A 154 -3.31 11.44 6.86
N SER A 155 -3.75 12.39 6.04
CA SER A 155 -4.95 13.18 6.34
C SER A 155 -6.16 12.26 6.54
N ALA A 156 -7.06 12.62 7.45
CA ALA A 156 -8.24 11.83 7.75
C ALA A 156 -9.48 12.55 7.20
N SER A 157 -9.90 12.19 5.99
CA SER A 157 -11.15 12.72 5.41
C SER A 157 -12.38 12.21 6.20
N ASP A 158 -12.27 10.99 6.74
CA ASP A 158 -13.19 10.45 7.74
C ASP A 158 -12.39 9.97 8.96
N PRO A 159 -12.31 10.80 10.04
CA PRO A 159 -11.54 10.45 11.23
C PRO A 159 -12.05 9.19 11.96
N ARG A 160 -13.36 8.92 11.90
CA ARG A 160 -13.95 7.74 12.54
C ARG A 160 -13.54 6.46 11.81
N ALA A 161 -13.67 6.47 10.49
CA ALA A 161 -13.25 5.36 9.65
C ALA A 161 -11.73 5.14 9.76
N MET A 162 -10.93 6.22 9.77
CA MET A 162 -9.48 6.13 9.89
C MET A 162 -9.06 5.48 11.22
N LEU A 163 -9.65 5.92 12.33
CA LEU A 163 -9.36 5.34 13.65
C LEU A 163 -9.74 3.86 13.72
N ASP A 164 -10.93 3.49 13.19
CA ASP A 164 -11.36 2.09 13.12
C ASP A 164 -10.41 1.24 12.26
N THR A 165 -10.01 1.77 11.11
CA THR A 165 -9.00 1.13 10.25
C THR A 165 -7.70 0.88 11.00
N LEU A 166 -7.12 1.90 11.60
CA LEU A 166 -5.83 1.80 12.30
C LEU A 166 -5.89 0.81 13.46
N GLN A 167 -6.92 0.88 14.30
CA GLN A 167 -6.98 0.09 15.52
C GLN A 167 -7.50 -1.32 15.31
N ARG A 168 -8.54 -1.50 14.48
CA ARG A 168 -9.19 -2.82 14.36
C ARG A 168 -8.69 -3.59 13.17
N ARG A 169 -8.63 -2.96 11.99
CA ARG A 169 -8.24 -3.68 10.76
C ARG A 169 -6.75 -3.98 10.75
N LEU A 170 -5.91 -2.97 10.99
CA LEU A 170 -4.46 -3.18 11.06
C LEU A 170 -4.06 -3.89 12.35
N GLY A 171 -4.75 -3.64 13.47
CA GLY A 171 -4.54 -4.32 14.74
C GLY A 171 -4.86 -5.82 14.75
N ALA A 172 -5.59 -6.32 13.75
CA ALA A 172 -5.84 -7.75 13.57
C ALA A 172 -4.66 -8.51 12.92
N LEU A 173 -3.68 -7.80 12.38
CA LEU A 173 -2.51 -8.39 11.73
C LEU A 173 -1.43 -8.74 12.76
N PRO A 174 -0.51 -9.67 12.45
CA PRO A 174 0.61 -9.99 13.32
C PRO A 174 1.45 -8.75 13.63
N GLU A 175 1.80 -8.53 14.88
CA GLU A 175 2.55 -7.35 15.34
C GLU A 175 3.92 -7.18 14.67
N HIS A 176 4.55 -8.28 14.26
CA HIS A 176 5.83 -8.27 13.55
C HIS A 176 5.71 -7.87 12.06
N THR A 177 4.49 -7.63 11.57
CA THR A 177 4.25 -7.19 10.18
C THR A 177 5.00 -5.90 9.91
N ARG A 178 5.85 -5.90 8.89
CA ARG A 178 6.61 -4.72 8.44
C ARG A 178 5.68 -3.77 7.70
N VAL A 179 5.74 -2.50 8.06
CA VAL A 179 4.97 -1.41 7.46
C VAL A 179 5.80 -0.74 6.37
N TYR A 180 5.23 -0.63 5.18
CA TYR A 180 5.73 0.09 4.01
C TYR A 180 4.78 1.25 3.72
N PRO A 181 5.10 2.49 4.09
CA PRO A 181 4.24 3.65 3.91
C PRO A 181 4.27 4.19 2.48
N GLY A 182 3.30 5.05 2.11
CA GLY A 182 3.27 5.74 0.83
C GLY A 182 4.29 6.87 0.68
N HIS A 183 4.87 7.37 1.80
CA HIS A 183 5.83 8.48 1.78
C HIS A 183 6.93 8.33 2.83
N ASP A 184 8.13 8.89 2.57
CA ASP A 184 9.26 8.96 3.51
C ASP A 184 9.13 10.14 4.48
N TYR A 185 8.01 10.19 5.22
CA TYR A 185 7.76 11.23 6.22
C TYR A 185 8.21 10.84 7.63
N GLY A 186 8.73 9.63 7.79
CA GLY A 186 9.16 9.09 9.07
C GLY A 186 10.65 9.26 9.36
N LYS A 187 11.09 8.70 10.48
CA LYS A 187 12.52 8.64 10.82
C LYS A 187 13.27 7.52 10.09
N THR A 188 12.54 6.57 9.58
CA THR A 188 13.02 5.39 8.83
C THR A 188 12.04 5.09 7.72
N PRO A 189 12.48 4.48 6.61
CA PRO A 189 11.61 4.20 5.46
C PRO A 189 10.55 3.12 5.75
N THR A 190 10.74 2.32 6.78
CA THR A 190 9.81 1.25 7.19
C THR A 190 9.79 1.13 8.71
N SER A 191 8.73 0.53 9.25
CA SER A 191 8.62 0.16 10.67
C SER A 191 8.01 -1.23 10.84
N THR A 192 7.40 -1.51 12.00
CA THR A 192 6.55 -2.68 12.24
C THR A 192 5.26 -2.24 12.94
N LEU A 193 4.19 -3.02 12.82
CA LEU A 193 2.96 -2.72 13.55
C LEU A 193 3.20 -2.64 15.06
N ALA A 194 4.04 -3.52 15.63
CA ALA A 194 4.42 -3.43 17.05
C ALA A 194 5.02 -2.08 17.41
N TRP A 195 5.93 -1.57 16.56
CA TRP A 195 6.54 -0.26 16.79
C TRP A 195 5.51 0.86 16.66
N GLU A 196 4.65 0.81 15.66
CA GLU A 196 3.61 1.82 15.44
C GLU A 196 2.60 1.86 16.59
N PHE A 197 2.13 0.71 17.07
CA PHE A 197 1.23 0.65 18.23
C PHE A 197 1.87 1.18 19.51
N ALA A 198 3.18 1.03 19.68
CA ALA A 198 3.90 1.54 20.83
C ALA A 198 4.20 3.05 20.76
N HIS A 199 4.39 3.62 19.54
CA HIS A 199 4.99 4.94 19.39
C HIS A 199 4.14 5.94 18.60
N SER A 200 3.32 5.49 17.62
CA SER A 200 2.54 6.40 16.77
C SER A 200 1.38 7.03 17.55
N PRO A 201 1.28 8.36 17.64
CA PRO A 201 0.15 9.02 18.29
C PRO A 201 -1.20 8.67 17.66
N ALA A 202 -1.21 8.37 16.34
CA ALA A 202 -2.42 7.97 15.63
C ALA A 202 -2.99 6.63 16.14
N LEU A 203 -2.12 5.62 16.36
CA LEU A 203 -2.53 4.30 16.83
C LEU A 203 -2.74 4.26 18.36
N ARG A 204 -2.11 5.18 19.10
CA ARG A 204 -2.28 5.30 20.55
C ARG A 204 -3.52 6.11 20.97
N ALA A 205 -4.20 6.74 20.02
CA ALA A 205 -5.44 7.44 20.32
C ALA A 205 -6.55 6.44 20.67
N ASP A 206 -6.92 6.37 21.94
CA ASP A 206 -7.91 5.43 22.48
C ASP A 206 -9.37 5.85 22.22
N THR A 207 -9.57 7.12 21.83
CA THR A 207 -10.89 7.68 21.53
C THR A 207 -10.88 8.49 20.24
N LEU A 208 -12.04 8.63 19.61
CA LEU A 208 -12.20 9.48 18.44
C LEU A 208 -11.83 10.93 18.74
N ALA A 209 -12.15 11.42 19.95
CA ALA A 209 -11.81 12.78 20.36
C ALA A 209 -10.28 12.98 20.46
N ALA A 210 -9.56 12.02 21.03
CA ALA A 210 -8.10 12.05 21.09
C ALA A 210 -7.47 11.99 19.70
N PHE A 211 -7.99 11.14 18.81
CA PHE A 211 -7.54 11.06 17.43
C PHE A 211 -7.78 12.35 16.66
N CYS A 212 -8.99 12.94 16.77
CA CYS A 212 -9.31 14.22 16.14
C CYS A 212 -8.43 15.36 16.67
N ALA A 213 -8.15 15.38 17.97
CA ALA A 213 -7.23 16.36 18.56
C ALA A 213 -5.81 16.22 17.99
N TYR A 214 -5.30 14.98 17.87
CA TYR A 214 -4.02 14.70 17.23
C TYR A 214 -3.99 15.18 15.76
N LYS A 215 -5.05 14.89 14.98
CA LYS A 215 -5.16 15.29 13.58
C LYS A 215 -5.51 16.76 13.39
N ARG A 216 -5.88 17.49 14.47
CA ARG A 216 -6.36 18.89 14.45
C ARG A 216 -7.59 19.05 13.54
N VAL A 217 -8.50 18.11 13.60
CA VAL A 217 -9.77 18.11 12.87
C VAL A 217 -10.95 18.09 13.84
N PRO A 218 -12.12 18.60 13.45
CA PRO A 218 -13.31 18.55 14.31
C PRO A 218 -13.76 17.10 14.53
N VAL A 219 -14.33 16.83 15.71
CA VAL A 219 -14.97 15.54 15.99
C VAL A 219 -16.26 15.46 15.17
N PRO A 220 -16.43 14.45 14.29
CA PRO A 220 -17.66 14.31 13.53
C PRO A 220 -18.86 14.04 14.46
N ARG A 221 -20.00 14.67 14.14
CA ARG A 221 -21.27 14.52 14.88
C ARG A 221 -21.86 13.12 14.73
#